data_372650d3b3fee5b552d351b07aa5b877
#
_entry.id   372650d3b3fee5b552d351b07aa5b877
#
_cell.length_a   1.000
_cell.length_b   1.000
_cell.length_c   1.000
_cell.angle_alpha   90.00
_cell.angle_beta   90.00
_cell.angle_gamma   90.00
#
_symmetry.space_group_name_H-M   'P 1'
#
loop_
_entity.id
_entity.type
_entity.pdbx_description
1 polymer ?
#
loop_
_entity_poly.entity_id
_entity_poly.type
_entity_poly.pdbx_seq_one_letter_code
_entity_poly.pdbx_strand_id
1 'polypeptide(L)'
;MEIYCKNKLLLERAVKYSRNLGIDHLNAEIEIKRLPPSFGGKYGIIEHPRVLGKRVYINIYVKLNKERYITLAHEMIHARQVLTGNPIDEHEAYLLEKTLDNDHQKRL
;
A
#
# COMPACT_ATOMS: atom_id res chain seq x y z
N MET A 1 -10.61 -7.80 3.84
CA MET A 1 -9.19 -7.70 3.45
C MET A 1 -8.29 -8.10 4.59
N GLU A 2 -7.24 -8.83 4.29
CA GLU A 2 -6.23 -9.20 5.27
C GLU A 2 -4.93 -8.52 4.89
N ILE A 3 -4.23 -7.96 5.88
CA ILE A 3 -2.96 -7.27 5.68
C ILE A 3 -1.93 -7.87 6.62
N TYR A 4 -0.79 -8.27 6.08
CA TYR A 4 0.31 -8.87 6.83
C TYR A 4 1.56 -8.00 6.70
N CYS A 5 2.19 -7.72 7.83
CA CYS A 5 3.44 -6.96 7.89
C CYS A 5 4.15 -7.27 9.20
N LYS A 6 5.44 -7.57 9.15
CA LYS A 6 6.23 -7.81 10.37
C LYS A 6 6.49 -6.54 11.17
N ASN A 7 6.47 -5.38 10.51
CA ASN A 7 6.64 -4.09 11.17
C ASN A 7 5.28 -3.62 11.67
N LYS A 8 5.11 -3.56 12.98
CA LYS A 8 3.83 -3.25 13.62
C LYS A 8 3.31 -1.86 13.25
N LEU A 9 4.17 -0.85 13.19
CA LEU A 9 3.75 0.51 12.86
C LEU A 9 3.30 0.64 11.40
N LEU A 10 4.01 -0.04 10.48
CA LEU A 10 3.58 -0.08 9.08
C LEU A 10 2.25 -0.82 8.95
N LEU A 11 2.06 -1.90 9.70
CA LEU A 11 0.80 -2.64 9.67
C LEU A 11 -0.36 -1.75 10.09
N GLU A 12 -0.23 -1.04 11.20
CA GLU A 12 -1.26 -0.13 11.69
C GLU A 12 -1.60 0.94 10.66
N ARG A 13 -0.58 1.52 10.02
CA ARG A 13 -0.79 2.51 8.95
C ARG A 13 -1.51 1.91 7.76
N ALA A 14 -1.09 0.73 7.31
CA ALA A 14 -1.70 0.08 6.16
C ALA A 14 -3.19 -0.21 6.40
N VAL A 15 -3.54 -0.65 7.61
CA VAL A 15 -4.95 -0.89 7.97
C VAL A 15 -5.75 0.41 7.89
N LYS A 16 -5.21 1.51 8.44
CA LYS A 16 -5.87 2.83 8.36
C LYS A 16 -6.02 3.31 6.93
N TYR A 17 -4.97 3.19 6.12
CA TYR A 17 -5.00 3.60 4.73
C TYR A 17 -6.05 2.79 3.95
N SER A 18 -6.15 1.48 4.19
CA SER A 18 -7.14 0.65 3.51
C SER A 18 -8.57 1.10 3.81
N ARG A 19 -8.84 1.51 5.04
CA ARG A 19 -10.15 2.06 5.42
C ARG A 19 -10.40 3.40 4.75
N ASN A 20 -9.42 4.29 4.76
CA ASN A 20 -9.55 5.61 4.16
C ASN A 20 -9.71 5.54 2.64
N LEU A 21 -9.14 4.51 2.02
CA LEU A 21 -9.27 4.27 0.59
C LEU A 21 -10.55 3.50 0.23
N GLY A 22 -11.28 3.00 1.23
CA GLY A 22 -12.51 2.26 1.00
C GLY A 22 -12.32 0.86 0.43
N ILE A 23 -11.15 0.24 0.65
CA ILE A 23 -10.85 -1.09 0.11
C ILE A 23 -10.78 -2.19 1.18
N ASP A 24 -10.96 -1.84 2.44
CA ASP A 24 -10.81 -2.78 3.57
C ASP A 24 -11.82 -3.93 3.56
N HIS A 25 -12.91 -3.81 2.82
CA HIS A 25 -13.95 -4.84 2.69
C HIS A 25 -13.74 -5.79 1.51
N LEU A 26 -12.75 -5.54 0.67
CA LEU A 26 -12.53 -6.34 -0.54
C LEU A 26 -11.90 -7.69 -0.23
N ASN A 27 -12.17 -8.68 -1.09
CA ASN A 27 -11.61 -10.03 -0.96
C ASN A 27 -10.17 -10.06 -1.48
N ALA A 28 -9.25 -9.59 -0.64
CA ALA A 28 -7.85 -9.46 -1.02
C ALA A 28 -6.93 -9.67 0.18
N GLU A 29 -5.70 -10.02 -0.11
CA GLU A 29 -4.63 -10.12 0.86
C GLU A 29 -3.46 -9.25 0.41
N ILE A 30 -2.98 -8.38 1.29
CA ILE A 30 -1.81 -7.54 1.04
C ILE A 30 -0.72 -7.93 2.02
N GLU A 31 0.45 -8.28 1.50
CA GLU A 31 1.64 -8.51 2.31
C GLU A 31 2.63 -7.38 2.08
N ILE A 32 3.06 -6.75 3.17
CA ILE A 32 4.00 -5.63 3.13
C ILE A 32 5.34 -6.11 3.64
N LYS A 33 6.36 -5.95 2.81
CA LYS A 33 7.71 -6.43 3.07
C LYS A 33 8.72 -5.30 2.97
N ARG A 34 9.87 -5.51 3.61
CA ARG A 34 10.99 -4.59 3.47
C ARG A 34 11.57 -4.71 2.06
N LEU A 35 11.82 -3.55 1.43
CA LEU A 35 12.44 -3.51 0.10
C LEU A 35 13.91 -3.97 0.21
N PRO A 36 14.33 -4.98 -0.59
CA PRO A 36 15.73 -5.44 -0.55
C PRO A 36 16.70 -4.35 -1.03
N PRO A 37 17.93 -4.32 -0.49
CA PRO A 37 18.94 -3.34 -0.91
C PRO A 37 19.30 -3.37 -2.39
N SER A 38 19.05 -4.51 -3.06
CA SER A 38 19.28 -4.67 -4.50
C SER A 38 18.42 -3.76 -5.37
N PHE A 39 17.36 -3.17 -4.82
CA PHE A 39 16.52 -2.21 -5.52
C PHE A 39 16.93 -0.77 -5.21
N GLY A 40 18.22 -0.48 -5.29
CA GLY A 40 18.75 0.85 -5.05
C GLY A 40 18.05 1.92 -5.89
N GLY A 41 17.79 3.09 -5.30
CA GLY A 41 17.12 4.20 -5.96
C GLY A 41 15.60 4.17 -5.92
N LYS A 42 14.99 3.07 -5.49
CA LYS A 42 13.54 2.97 -5.31
C LYS A 42 13.18 3.08 -3.84
N TYR A 43 12.03 3.66 -3.53
CA TYR A 43 11.50 3.74 -2.17
C TYR A 43 10.44 2.69 -1.90
N GLY A 44 9.67 2.32 -2.91
CA GLY A 44 8.65 1.29 -2.80
C GLY A 44 8.33 0.65 -4.13
N ILE A 45 7.74 -0.53 -4.08
CA ILE A 45 7.33 -1.31 -5.26
C ILE A 45 6.02 -2.01 -4.93
N ILE A 46 5.12 -2.05 -5.90
CA ILE A 46 3.98 -2.96 -5.88
C ILE A 46 4.22 -4.01 -6.97
N GLU A 47 4.15 -5.29 -6.61
CA GLU A 47 4.30 -6.36 -7.57
C GLU A 47 3.00 -6.59 -8.33
N HIS A 48 3.11 -7.19 -9.51
CA HIS A 48 1.95 -7.61 -10.27
C HIS A 48 1.07 -8.54 -9.42
N PRO A 49 -0.24 -8.28 -9.32
CA PRO A 49 -1.10 -9.07 -8.44
C PRO A 49 -1.27 -10.51 -8.93
N ARG A 50 -1.48 -11.42 -7.98
CA ARG A 50 -1.86 -12.80 -8.28
C ARG A 50 -3.33 -12.96 -7.96
N VAL A 51 -4.07 -13.65 -8.80
CA VAL A 51 -5.49 -13.93 -8.59
C VAL A 51 -5.69 -15.42 -8.48
N LEU A 52 -6.23 -15.87 -7.35
CA LEU A 52 -6.57 -17.26 -7.09
C LEU A 52 -8.05 -17.34 -6.74
N GLY A 53 -8.85 -17.91 -7.65
CA GLY A 53 -10.29 -17.89 -7.51
C GLY A 53 -10.81 -16.46 -7.55
N LYS A 54 -11.50 -16.04 -6.49
CA LYS A 54 -12.03 -14.68 -6.36
C LYS A 54 -11.16 -13.79 -5.47
N ARG A 55 -10.03 -14.32 -4.98
CA ARG A 55 -9.16 -13.58 -4.06
C ARG A 55 -7.94 -13.04 -4.79
N VAL A 56 -7.62 -11.79 -4.51
CA VAL A 56 -6.47 -11.09 -5.09
C VAL A 56 -5.35 -11.01 -4.05
N TYR A 57 -4.12 -11.35 -4.45
CA TYR A 57 -2.94 -11.32 -3.58
C TYR A 57 -1.98 -10.27 -4.11
N ILE A 58 -1.60 -9.33 -3.25
CA ILE A 58 -0.72 -8.21 -3.61
C ILE A 58 0.47 -8.18 -2.65
N ASN A 59 1.68 -8.08 -3.20
CA ASN A 59 2.88 -7.83 -2.43
C ASN A 59 3.33 -6.39 -2.62
N ILE A 60 3.56 -5.70 -1.52
CA ILE A 60 4.09 -4.34 -1.48
C ILE A 60 5.43 -4.37 -0.76
N TYR A 61 6.42 -3.69 -1.32
CA TYR A 61 7.74 -3.54 -0.71
C TYR A 61 7.99 -2.08 -0.39
N VAL A 62 8.46 -1.80 0.81
CA VAL A 62 8.70 -0.44 1.30
C VAL A 62 10.11 -0.34 1.87
N LYS A 63 10.84 0.69 1.47
CA LYS A 63 12.15 1.00 2.04
C LYS A 63 11.95 1.60 3.43
N LEU A 64 12.67 1.07 4.42
CA LEU A 64 12.54 1.54 5.81
C LEU A 64 13.41 2.76 6.05
N ASN A 65 12.99 3.90 5.51
CA ASN A 65 13.62 5.20 5.71
C ASN A 65 12.60 6.17 6.31
N LYS A 66 12.96 7.45 6.42
CA LYS A 66 12.07 8.46 7.02
C LYS A 66 10.80 8.70 6.18
N GLU A 67 10.81 8.34 4.90
CA GLU A 67 9.67 8.53 3.99
C GLU A 67 8.76 7.28 3.92
N ARG A 68 9.00 6.28 4.78
CA ARG A 68 8.32 4.97 4.68
C ARG A 68 6.80 5.05 4.70
N TYR A 69 6.22 5.97 5.47
CA TYR A 69 4.76 6.06 5.58
C TYR A 69 4.13 6.68 4.34
N ILE A 70 4.75 7.71 3.76
CA ILE A 70 4.29 8.29 2.50
C ILE A 70 4.46 7.27 1.36
N THR A 71 5.57 6.54 1.35
CA THR A 71 5.81 5.47 0.39
C THR A 71 4.75 4.39 0.50
N LEU A 72 4.41 3.97 1.73
CA LEU A 72 3.35 3.00 1.94
C LEU A 72 2.00 3.53 1.43
N ALA A 73 1.69 4.80 1.70
CA ALA A 73 0.46 5.43 1.20
C ALA A 73 0.41 5.38 -0.34
N HIS A 74 1.51 5.73 -0.99
CA HIS A 74 1.64 5.67 -2.45
C HIS A 74 1.33 4.27 -2.99
N GLU A 75 1.95 3.23 -2.41
CA GLU A 75 1.74 1.86 -2.84
C GLU A 75 0.33 1.35 -2.52
N MET A 76 -0.27 1.79 -1.42
CA MET A 76 -1.66 1.45 -1.09
C MET A 76 -2.65 2.07 -2.07
N ILE A 77 -2.36 3.25 -2.60
CA ILE A 77 -3.17 3.86 -3.65
C ILE A 77 -3.11 3.02 -4.93
N HIS A 78 -1.91 2.52 -5.29
CA HIS A 78 -1.78 1.57 -6.40
C HIS A 78 -2.56 0.29 -6.13
N ALA A 79 -2.56 -0.22 -4.91
CA ALA A 79 -3.37 -1.39 -4.55
C ALA A 79 -4.85 -1.12 -4.81
N ARG A 80 -5.36 0.06 -4.47
CA ARG A 80 -6.74 0.44 -4.78
C ARG A 80 -7.00 0.41 -6.28
N GLN A 81 -6.09 0.97 -7.07
CA GLN A 81 -6.21 0.98 -8.52
C GLN A 81 -6.34 -0.46 -9.05
N VAL A 82 -5.44 -1.34 -8.62
CA VAL A 82 -5.46 -2.76 -9.00
C VAL A 82 -6.77 -3.43 -8.59
N LEU A 83 -7.18 -3.25 -7.33
CA LEU A 83 -8.34 -3.94 -6.76
C LEU A 83 -9.66 -3.45 -7.35
N THR A 84 -9.71 -2.24 -7.86
CA THR A 84 -10.91 -1.67 -8.50
C THR A 84 -10.88 -1.81 -10.03
N GLY A 85 -9.90 -2.54 -10.58
CA GLY A 85 -9.82 -2.82 -12.02
C GLY A 85 -9.33 -1.65 -12.86
N ASN A 86 -8.67 -0.68 -12.24
CA ASN A 86 -8.12 0.47 -12.93
C ASN A 86 -6.65 0.25 -13.28
N PRO A 87 -6.13 0.88 -14.35
CA PRO A 87 -4.70 0.82 -14.62
C PRO A 87 -3.90 1.58 -13.56
N ILE A 88 -2.63 1.21 -13.40
CA ILE A 88 -1.72 1.94 -12.53
C ILE A 88 -1.60 3.39 -13.02
N ASP A 89 -1.81 4.34 -12.12
CA ASP A 89 -1.75 5.76 -12.39
C ASP A 89 -0.84 6.43 -11.35
N GLU A 90 0.38 6.72 -11.77
CA GLU A 90 1.38 7.36 -10.91
C GLU A 90 0.96 8.78 -10.51
N HIS A 91 0.30 9.49 -11.40
CA HIS A 91 -0.13 10.87 -11.13
C HIS A 91 -1.15 10.89 -9.98
N GLU A 92 -2.14 10.01 -10.00
CA GLU A 92 -3.11 9.89 -8.92
C GLU A 92 -2.41 9.54 -7.60
N ALA A 93 -1.47 8.61 -7.63
CA ALA A 93 -0.76 8.19 -6.43
C ALA A 93 0.03 9.35 -5.82
N TYR A 94 0.73 10.14 -6.63
CA TYR A 94 1.47 11.32 -6.15
C TYR A 94 0.54 12.39 -5.59
N LEU A 95 -0.62 12.60 -6.21
CA LEU A 95 -1.58 13.60 -5.73
C LEU A 95 -2.19 13.22 -4.38
N LEU A 96 -2.43 11.93 -4.14
CA LEU A 96 -3.19 11.47 -2.98
C LEU A 96 -2.33 10.99 -1.82
N GLU A 97 -1.05 10.68 -2.05
CA GLU A 97 -0.21 10.07 -1.00
C GLU A 97 -0.09 10.93 0.26
N LYS A 98 0.11 12.22 0.09
CA LYS A 98 0.25 13.14 1.23
C LYS A 98 -1.07 13.35 1.94
N THR A 99 -2.16 13.43 1.19
CA THR A 99 -3.51 13.57 1.75
C THR A 99 -3.85 12.35 2.59
N LEU A 100 -3.57 11.16 2.08
CA LEU A 100 -3.84 9.92 2.80
C LEU A 100 -3.04 9.85 4.10
N ASP A 101 -1.76 10.21 4.09
CA ASP A 101 -0.92 10.23 5.27
C ASP A 101 -1.37 11.32 6.27
N ASN A 102 -1.75 12.51 5.78
CA ASN A 102 -2.26 13.58 6.63
C ASN A 102 -3.58 13.20 7.30
N ASP A 103 -4.49 12.55 6.59
CA ASP A 103 -5.75 12.09 7.16
C ASP A 103 -5.53 11.12 8.31
N HIS A 104 -4.55 10.23 8.18
CA HIS A 104 -4.16 9.34 9.27
C HIS A 104 -3.68 10.15 10.48
N GLN A 105 -2.81 11.14 10.27
CA GLN A 105 -2.26 11.96 11.35
C GLN A 105 -3.34 12.75 12.08
N LYS A 106 -4.32 13.29 11.35
CA LYS A 106 -5.43 14.06 11.96
C LYS A 106 -6.34 13.21 12.86
N ARG A 107 -6.37 11.90 12.65
CA ARG A 107 -7.21 10.98 13.40
C ARG A 107 -6.53 10.41 14.64
N LEU A 108 -5.27 10.73 14.81
CA LEU A 108 -4.54 10.36 16.02
C LEU A 108 -4.83 11.37 17.14
#